data_a06bbe4219a2b205a8e15ab62ff576bf
#
_entry.id   a06bbe4219a2b205a8e15ab62ff576bf
#
_cell.length_a   1.000
_cell.length_b   1.000
_cell.length_c   1.000
_cell.angle_alpha   90.00
_cell.angle_beta   90.00
_cell.angle_gamma   90.00
#
_symmetry.space_group_name_H-M   'P 1'
#
loop_
_entity.id
_entity.type
_entity.pdbx_description
1 polymer ?
#
loop_
_entity_poly.entity_id
_entity_poly.type
_entity_poly.pdbx_seq_one_letter_code
_entity_poly.pdbx_strand_id
1 'polypeptide(L)'
;MAVLKIFNDIQTENEKNNSKFFGEAEGICYKDVDEFCEQIPEDDNKIDVRLHCNGGSCTEGWAIYDRLRATGKEITCTVEGNAASMATVILMAAPKERRKAYASAEICVHNPWISSWGLS
;
A
#
# COMPACT_ATOMS: atom_id res chain seq x y z
N MET A 1 -13.45 -13.20 -0.95
CA MET A 1 -12.19 -12.53 -0.64
C MET A 1 -11.99 -11.34 -1.57
N ALA A 2 -11.79 -10.17 -1.00
CA ALA A 2 -11.53 -8.97 -1.79
C ALA A 2 -10.04 -8.83 -2.08
N VAL A 3 -9.69 -8.41 -3.30
CA VAL A 3 -8.29 -8.26 -3.71
C VAL A 3 -8.00 -6.79 -3.96
N LEU A 4 -7.01 -6.27 -3.25
CA LEU A 4 -6.53 -4.90 -3.42
C LEU A 4 -5.13 -4.93 -4.01
N LYS A 5 -4.97 -4.32 -5.18
CA LYS A 5 -3.67 -4.20 -5.83
C LYS A 5 -3.09 -2.83 -5.53
N ILE A 6 -1.95 -2.81 -4.87
CA ILE A 6 -1.19 -1.58 -4.63
C ILE A 6 0.06 -1.65 -5.51
N PHE A 7 -0.10 -1.18 -6.72
CA PHE A 7 0.94 -1.17 -7.74
C PHE A 7 1.29 0.28 -8.06
N ASN A 8 2.53 0.51 -8.44
CA ASN A 8 3.08 1.85 -8.65
C ASN A 8 3.19 2.61 -7.32
N ASP A 9 3.19 3.93 -7.35
CA ASP A 9 3.50 4.74 -6.18
C ASP A 9 2.28 5.02 -5.30
N ILE A 10 2.55 5.26 -4.03
CA ILE A 10 1.54 5.78 -3.10
C ILE A 10 1.54 7.29 -3.29
N GLN A 11 0.43 7.83 -3.77
CA GLN A 11 0.31 9.23 -4.16
C GLN A 11 -0.75 9.96 -3.34
N THR A 12 -0.57 11.28 -3.20
CA THR A 12 -1.68 12.12 -2.77
C THR A 12 -2.69 12.19 -3.92
N GLU A 13 -3.90 12.64 -3.62
CA GLU A 13 -4.92 12.80 -4.65
C GLU A 13 -4.46 13.76 -5.74
N ASN A 14 -3.79 14.86 -5.36
CA ASN A 14 -3.24 15.81 -6.33
C ASN A 14 -2.17 15.20 -7.22
N GLU A 15 -1.26 14.44 -6.64
CA GLU A 15 -0.22 13.75 -7.41
C GLU A 15 -0.82 12.78 -8.41
N LYS A 16 -1.84 12.05 -7.98
CA LYS A 16 -2.52 11.10 -8.85
C LYS A 16 -3.22 11.81 -10.00
N ASN A 17 -3.89 12.93 -9.71
CA ASN A 17 -4.54 13.73 -10.75
C ASN A 17 -3.54 14.30 -11.74
N ASN A 18 -2.38 14.73 -11.26
CA ASN A 18 -1.30 15.21 -12.14
C ASN A 18 -0.78 14.10 -13.04
N SER A 19 -0.56 12.91 -12.51
CA SER A 19 -0.14 11.76 -13.30
C SER A 19 -1.15 11.47 -14.41
N LYS A 20 -2.42 11.49 -14.06
CA LYS A 20 -3.50 11.27 -15.01
C LYS A 20 -3.51 12.32 -16.11
N PHE A 21 -3.36 13.59 -15.73
CA PHE A 21 -3.35 14.70 -16.68
C PHE A 21 -2.21 14.60 -17.69
N PHE A 22 -1.03 14.18 -17.23
CA PHE A 22 0.16 14.09 -18.08
C PHE A 22 0.31 12.71 -18.74
N GLY A 23 -0.63 11.81 -18.56
CA GLY A 23 -0.57 10.47 -19.16
C GLY A 23 0.47 9.56 -18.52
N GLU A 24 0.88 9.85 -17.28
CA GLU A 24 1.83 9.04 -16.54
C GLU A 24 1.11 7.94 -15.78
N ALA A 25 1.88 6.94 -15.31
CA ALA A 25 1.31 5.84 -14.54
C ALA A 25 0.69 6.37 -13.24
N GLU A 26 -0.57 5.99 -13.02
CA GLU A 26 -1.27 6.39 -11.79
C GLU A 26 -0.95 5.41 -10.66
N GLY A 27 -0.68 5.98 -9.49
CA GLY A 27 -0.50 5.20 -8.28
C GLY A 27 -1.81 5.04 -7.52
N ILE A 28 -1.70 4.87 -6.21
CA ILE A 28 -2.85 4.70 -5.34
C ILE A 28 -2.84 5.76 -4.25
N CYS A 29 -4.01 6.31 -3.92
CA CYS A 29 -4.17 7.24 -2.81
C CYS A 29 -5.14 6.66 -1.78
N TYR A 30 -5.24 7.31 -0.62
CA TYR A 30 -6.12 6.86 0.44
C TYR A 30 -7.57 6.72 -0.03
N LYS A 31 -8.05 7.66 -0.82
CA LYS A 31 -9.42 7.65 -1.32
C LYS A 31 -9.74 6.36 -2.07
N ASP A 32 -8.79 5.86 -2.86
CA ASP A 32 -8.97 4.62 -3.60
C ASP A 32 -9.17 3.45 -2.64
N VAL A 33 -8.39 3.40 -1.57
CA VAL A 33 -8.47 2.31 -0.59
C VAL A 33 -9.75 2.43 0.24
N ASP A 34 -10.13 3.65 0.61
CA ASP A 34 -11.36 3.87 1.35
C ASP A 34 -12.57 3.39 0.54
N GLU A 35 -12.64 3.76 -0.73
CA GLU A 35 -13.71 3.30 -1.62
C GLU A 35 -13.69 1.79 -1.81
N PHE A 36 -12.51 1.21 -1.93
CA PHE A 36 -12.37 -0.25 -2.01
C PHE A 36 -12.97 -0.91 -0.78
N CYS A 37 -12.62 -0.43 0.40
CA CYS A 37 -13.10 -1.00 1.66
C CYS A 37 -14.61 -0.87 1.81
N GLU A 38 -15.18 0.26 1.39
CA GLU A 38 -16.63 0.48 1.46
C GLU A 38 -17.42 -0.45 0.57
N GLN A 39 -16.81 -0.95 -0.51
CA GLN A 39 -17.48 -1.83 -1.46
C GLN A 39 -17.37 -3.30 -1.10
N ILE A 40 -16.60 -3.66 -0.10
CA ILE A 40 -16.48 -5.07 0.29
C ILE A 40 -17.80 -5.52 0.95
N PRO A 41 -18.39 -6.61 0.46
CA PRO A 41 -19.62 -7.15 1.10
C PRO A 41 -19.37 -7.44 2.57
N GLU A 42 -20.37 -7.20 3.38
CA GLU A 42 -20.27 -7.34 4.83
C GLU A 42 -19.92 -8.75 5.27
N ASP A 43 -20.37 -9.75 4.51
CA ASP A 43 -20.09 -11.16 4.78
C ASP A 43 -18.75 -11.64 4.24
N ASP A 44 -18.02 -10.80 3.51
CA ASP A 44 -16.67 -11.11 3.04
C ASP A 44 -15.67 -10.63 4.09
N ASN A 45 -15.02 -11.58 4.78
CA ASN A 45 -14.15 -11.27 5.91
C ASN A 45 -12.66 -11.26 5.59
N LYS A 46 -12.30 -11.35 4.33
CA LYS A 46 -10.88 -11.45 3.93
C LYS A 46 -10.49 -10.40 2.90
N ILE A 47 -9.31 -9.81 3.10
CA ILE A 47 -8.71 -8.91 2.12
C ILE A 47 -7.34 -9.46 1.76
N ASP A 48 -7.09 -9.62 0.46
CA ASP A 48 -5.78 -9.99 -0.06
C ASP A 48 -5.15 -8.76 -0.70
N VAL A 49 -4.09 -8.25 -0.08
CA VAL A 49 -3.35 -7.08 -0.57
C VAL A 49 -2.15 -7.56 -1.36
N ARG A 50 -2.07 -7.16 -2.61
CA ARG A 50 -0.96 -7.47 -3.50
C ARG A 50 -0.11 -6.23 -3.67
N LEU A 51 1.17 -6.32 -3.33
CA LEU A 51 2.09 -5.19 -3.32
C LEU A 51 3.14 -5.29 -4.42
N HIS A 52 3.26 -4.24 -5.20
CA HIS A 52 4.36 -4.02 -6.12
C HIS A 52 4.57 -2.50 -6.15
N CYS A 53 5.31 -1.97 -5.18
CA CYS A 53 5.26 -0.55 -4.86
C CYS A 53 6.58 -0.07 -4.27
N ASN A 54 7.07 1.05 -4.78
CA ASN A 54 8.30 1.68 -4.29
C ASN A 54 8.05 2.61 -3.09
N GLY A 55 6.81 2.79 -2.68
CA GLY A 55 6.47 3.71 -1.61
C GLY A 55 5.87 4.99 -2.13
N GLY A 56 6.15 6.09 -1.45
CA GLY A 56 5.64 7.41 -1.83
C GLY A 56 5.18 8.21 -0.63
N SER A 57 4.01 8.80 -0.71
CA SER A 57 3.48 9.67 0.34
C SER A 57 3.36 8.99 1.69
N CYS A 58 4.02 9.53 2.70
CA CYS A 58 3.96 9.00 4.06
C CYS A 58 2.57 9.12 4.66
N THR A 59 1.93 10.27 4.50
CA THR A 59 0.60 10.50 5.08
C THR A 59 -0.44 9.57 4.47
N GLU A 60 -0.39 9.39 3.15
CA GLU A 60 -1.30 8.47 2.47
C GLU A 60 -1.03 7.02 2.89
N GLY A 61 0.25 6.65 2.99
CA GLY A 61 0.63 5.30 3.39
C GLY A 61 0.14 4.92 4.77
N TRP A 62 0.31 5.79 5.74
CA TRP A 62 -0.19 5.54 7.09
C TRP A 62 -1.72 5.50 7.14
N ALA A 63 -2.38 6.37 6.39
CA ALA A 63 -3.84 6.37 6.32
C ALA A 63 -4.37 5.06 5.71
N ILE A 64 -3.70 4.56 4.68
CA ILE A 64 -4.04 3.28 4.05
C ILE A 64 -3.87 2.13 5.05
N TYR A 65 -2.76 2.11 5.76
CA TYR A 65 -2.49 1.12 6.81
C TYR A 65 -3.63 1.11 7.84
N ASP A 66 -3.97 2.27 8.37
CA ASP A 66 -5.02 2.39 9.38
C ASP A 66 -6.38 1.96 8.84
N ARG A 67 -6.69 2.36 7.60
CA ARG A 67 -7.98 2.02 7.00
C ARG A 67 -8.17 0.53 6.81
N LEU A 68 -7.11 -0.16 6.35
CA LEU A 68 -7.17 -1.61 6.19
C LEU A 68 -7.41 -2.30 7.54
N ARG A 69 -6.69 -1.88 8.56
CA ARG A 69 -6.85 -2.47 9.89
C ARG A 69 -8.20 -2.16 10.52
N ALA A 70 -8.76 -1.00 10.23
CA ALA A 70 -10.06 -0.60 10.76
C ALA A 70 -11.21 -1.45 10.22
N THR A 71 -11.00 -2.19 9.12
CA THR A 71 -12.04 -3.09 8.60
C THR A 71 -12.33 -4.27 9.54
N GLY A 72 -11.36 -4.62 10.38
CA GLY A 72 -11.47 -5.81 11.23
C GLY A 72 -11.42 -7.11 10.46
N LYS A 73 -11.15 -7.06 9.16
CA LYS A 73 -11.10 -8.25 8.31
C LYS A 73 -9.72 -8.91 8.37
N GLU A 74 -9.66 -10.16 7.94
CA GLU A 74 -8.41 -10.91 7.87
C GLU A 74 -7.60 -10.43 6.68
N ILE A 75 -6.43 -9.85 6.94
CA ILE A 75 -5.60 -9.26 5.90
C ILE A 75 -4.40 -10.16 5.61
N THR A 76 -4.20 -10.47 4.34
CA THR A 76 -3.00 -11.13 3.83
C THR A 76 -2.33 -10.14 2.88
N CYS A 77 -1.02 -9.96 3.02
CA CYS A 77 -0.24 -9.15 2.09
C CYS A 77 0.77 -10.02 1.37
N THR A 78 0.82 -9.90 0.06
CA THR A 78 1.80 -10.63 -0.76
C THR A 78 2.61 -9.64 -1.58
N VAL A 79 3.92 -9.68 -1.43
CA VAL A 79 4.83 -8.84 -2.22
C VAL A 79 5.09 -9.51 -3.56
N GLU A 80 4.75 -8.79 -4.63
CA GLU A 80 4.93 -9.26 -6.01
C GLU A 80 5.90 -8.33 -6.71
N GLY A 81 7.16 -8.60 -6.67
CA GLY A 81 8.18 -7.75 -7.26
C GLY A 81 8.92 -6.99 -6.20
N ASN A 82 8.33 -5.91 -5.67
CA ASN A 82 8.99 -5.21 -4.58
C ASN A 82 8.01 -4.49 -3.65
N ALA A 83 8.49 -4.27 -2.43
CA ALA A 83 7.85 -3.37 -1.48
C ALA A 83 8.97 -2.56 -0.81
N ALA A 84 8.94 -1.25 -0.99
CA ALA A 84 9.97 -0.38 -0.46
C ALA A 84 9.36 0.81 0.27
N SER A 85 10.08 1.33 1.28
CA SER A 85 9.68 2.54 2.00
C SER A 85 8.26 2.39 2.58
N MET A 86 7.35 3.29 2.25
CA MET A 86 5.98 3.26 2.79
C MET A 86 5.17 2.02 2.40
N ALA A 87 5.56 1.33 1.34
CA ALA A 87 4.92 0.06 1.00
C ALA A 87 5.16 -1.00 2.07
N THR A 88 6.29 -0.93 2.79
CA THR A 88 6.57 -1.85 3.90
C THR A 88 5.65 -1.59 5.09
N VAL A 89 5.21 -0.36 5.28
CA VAL A 89 4.22 -0.03 6.31
C VAL A 89 2.90 -0.71 5.99
N ILE A 90 2.48 -0.68 4.73
CA ILE A 90 1.25 -1.34 4.31
C ILE A 90 1.35 -2.86 4.48
N LEU A 91 2.53 -3.42 4.20
CA LEU A 91 2.79 -4.84 4.44
C LEU A 91 2.52 -5.22 5.90
N MET A 92 2.81 -4.31 6.82
CA MET A 92 2.59 -4.53 8.25
C MET A 92 1.11 -4.52 8.65
N ALA A 93 0.20 -4.15 7.75
CA ALA A 93 -1.23 -4.25 8.03
C ALA A 93 -1.66 -5.71 8.19
N ALA A 94 -0.94 -6.65 7.59
CA ALA A 94 -1.15 -8.07 7.80
C ALA A 94 -0.31 -8.55 8.99
N PRO A 95 -0.80 -9.51 9.77
CA PRO A 95 0.02 -10.12 10.81
C PRO A 95 1.13 -10.96 10.17
N LYS A 96 2.15 -11.26 10.96
CA LYS A 96 3.36 -11.93 10.48
C LYS A 96 3.06 -13.20 9.68
N GLU A 97 2.13 -14.03 10.13
CA GLU A 97 1.82 -15.31 9.51
C GLU A 97 1.10 -15.16 8.16
N ARG A 98 0.61 -13.98 7.86
CA ARG A 98 -0.06 -13.70 6.60
C ARG A 98 0.68 -12.69 5.72
N ARG A 99 1.98 -12.50 5.99
CA ARG A 99 2.86 -11.74 5.10
C ARG A 99 3.61 -12.72 4.22
N LYS A 100 3.47 -12.54 2.92
CA LYS A 100 4.04 -13.44 1.92
C LYS A 100 4.85 -12.65 0.90
N ALA A 101 5.81 -13.32 0.27
CA ALA A 101 6.58 -12.73 -0.81
C ALA A 101 6.94 -13.83 -1.80
N TYR A 102 6.90 -13.50 -3.08
CA TYR A 102 7.41 -14.42 -4.09
C TYR A 102 8.93 -14.51 -3.99
N ALA A 103 9.49 -15.61 -4.49
CA ALA A 103 10.92 -15.91 -4.32
C ALA A 103 11.85 -14.80 -4.82
N SER A 104 11.46 -14.08 -5.86
CA SER A 104 12.28 -13.01 -6.45
C SER A 104 11.90 -11.62 -5.96
N ALA A 105 10.98 -11.52 -5.01
CA ALA A 105 10.54 -10.23 -4.51
C ALA A 105 11.61 -9.58 -3.63
N GLU A 106 11.68 -8.26 -3.69
CA GLU A 106 12.57 -7.47 -2.86
C GLU A 106 11.77 -6.66 -1.85
N ILE A 107 12.26 -6.63 -0.62
CA ILE A 107 11.65 -5.83 0.44
C ILE A 107 12.75 -4.92 0.98
N CYS A 108 12.55 -3.62 0.86
CA CYS A 108 13.54 -2.63 1.24
C CYS A 108 12.97 -1.67 2.28
N VAL A 109 13.50 -1.76 3.49
CA VAL A 109 13.11 -0.87 4.59
C VAL A 109 14.24 0.10 4.82
N HIS A 110 13.94 1.39 4.79
CA HIS A 110 14.93 2.39 5.12
C HIS A 110 14.31 3.51 5.95
N ASN A 111 15.18 4.21 6.66
CA ASN A 111 14.77 5.32 7.50
C ASN A 111 14.63 6.59 6.65
N PRO A 112 13.43 7.12 6.48
CA PRO A 112 13.22 8.31 5.65
C PRO A 112 13.92 9.58 6.16
N TRP A 113 14.21 9.64 7.45
CA TRP A 113 14.93 10.80 7.99
C TRP A 113 16.29 10.97 7.37
N ILE A 114 16.98 9.87 7.21
CA ILE A 114 18.32 9.88 6.68
C ILE A 114 18.32 10.24 5.22
N SER A 115 17.40 9.68 4.48
CA SER A 115 17.37 9.86 3.03
C SER A 115 16.96 11.26 2.61
N SER A 116 16.15 11.93 3.40
CA SER A 116 15.57 13.20 2.97
C SER A 116 16.55 14.35 3.02
N TRP A 117 17.40 14.40 4.02
CA TRP A 117 18.19 15.58 4.23
C TRP A 117 19.60 15.28 4.57
N GLY A 118 19.91 14.15 4.42
CA GLY A 118 21.10 13.77 5.01
C GLY A 118 20.95 13.91 6.47
N LEU A 119 20.27 13.95 6.85
CA LEU A 119 20.03 14.13 7.98
C LEU A 119 19.52 13.56 8.82
N SER A 120 19.46 13.34 8.90
CA SER A 120 18.91 12.93 9.62
C SER A 120 18.33 12.60 9.90
#